data_90aa5b557de9edd244ac68f29ff31285
#
_entry.id   90aa5b557de9edd244ac68f29ff31285
#
_cell.length_a   1.000
_cell.length_b   1.000
_cell.length_c   1.000
_cell.angle_alpha   90.00
_cell.angle_beta   90.00
_cell.angle_gamma   90.00
#
_symmetry.space_group_name_H-M   'P 1'
#
loop_
_entity.id
_entity.type
_entity.pdbx_description
1 polymer ?
#
loop_
_entity_poly.entity_id
_entity_poly.type
_entity_poly.pdbx_seq_one_letter_code
_entity_poly.pdbx_strand_id
1 'polypeptide(L)'
;QDGRADVFAGNLGLNTRLQPSKEATIELWVADFEQRGIPSGIIVETINNTPYPFEQIQEISREFPSLVTSVESYSEYANASLNDLWPSWTNNQEQSQIQKKPLQTVMSKAWVSTETGYSEKELPVEIQSGPIRDWHIERLSKVDQGDQLEKVHILSIGNFAFWRPSLGAPQRANPMNHLIWNQQHESFELVAPSESGLILQGVFFNIHSISIKGSPHLLIGTHEGQSTLYKWN
;
A
#
# COMPACT_ATOMS: atom_id res chain seq x y z
N GLN A 1 25.73 -11.27 -5.12
CA GLN A 1 25.96 -10.27 -4.05
C GLN A 1 26.99 -9.29 -4.55
N ASP A 2 26.55 -8.10 -4.82
CA ASP A 2 27.42 -7.03 -5.34
C ASP A 2 27.73 -5.95 -4.28
N GLY A 3 27.27 -6.15 -3.03
CA GLY A 3 27.46 -5.24 -1.91
C GLY A 3 26.58 -3.99 -1.96
N ARG A 4 25.64 -3.92 -2.92
CA ARG A 4 24.67 -2.82 -3.06
C ARG A 4 23.35 -3.17 -2.41
N ALA A 5 22.60 -2.16 -2.00
CA ALA A 5 21.31 -2.34 -1.35
C ALA A 5 20.18 -2.41 -2.39
N ASP A 6 19.32 -3.43 -2.30
CA ASP A 6 18.05 -3.50 -3.00
C ASP A 6 16.96 -2.84 -2.17
N VAL A 7 15.88 -2.39 -2.81
CA VAL A 7 14.79 -1.67 -2.15
C VAL A 7 13.47 -2.40 -2.37
N PHE A 8 12.76 -2.68 -1.28
CA PHE A 8 11.40 -3.20 -1.29
C PHE A 8 10.49 -2.18 -0.61
N ALA A 9 9.46 -1.74 -1.32
CA ALA A 9 8.47 -0.81 -0.79
C ALA A 9 7.10 -1.48 -0.72
N GLY A 10 6.55 -1.58 0.48
CA GLY A 10 5.17 -1.98 0.70
C GLY A 10 4.21 -0.84 0.39
N ASN A 11 3.02 -1.18 -0.12
CA ASN A 11 1.95 -0.25 -0.42
C ASN A 11 0.59 -0.94 -0.15
N LEU A 12 -0.51 -0.30 -0.56
CA LEU A 12 -1.90 -0.76 -0.31
C LEU A 12 -2.26 -2.04 -1.06
N GLY A 13 -1.61 -2.31 -2.20
CA GLY A 13 -1.99 -3.38 -3.11
C GLY A 13 -3.17 -2.99 -4.01
N LEU A 14 -3.57 -3.92 -4.88
CA LEU A 14 -4.58 -3.68 -5.91
C LEU A 14 -6.03 -3.87 -5.43
N ASN A 15 -6.25 -4.47 -4.26
CA ASN A 15 -7.58 -4.67 -3.70
C ASN A 15 -8.06 -3.44 -2.91
N THR A 16 -8.11 -2.29 -3.58
CA THR A 16 -8.56 -1.02 -3.02
C THR A 16 -9.41 -0.25 -4.04
N ARG A 17 -10.25 0.66 -3.58
CA ARG A 17 -10.94 1.62 -4.46
C ARG A 17 -10.02 2.69 -5.04
N LEU A 18 -8.87 2.93 -4.40
CA LEU A 18 -7.87 3.90 -4.88
C LEU A 18 -7.09 3.30 -6.06
N GLN A 19 -7.67 3.33 -7.25
CA GLN A 19 -7.06 2.79 -8.47
C GLN A 19 -6.89 3.88 -9.52
N PRO A 20 -5.77 4.62 -9.51
CA PRO A 20 -5.53 5.64 -10.52
C PRO A 20 -5.37 5.01 -11.91
N SER A 21 -5.98 5.63 -12.90
CA SER A 21 -5.83 5.30 -14.31
C SER A 21 -5.51 6.55 -15.14
N LYS A 22 -5.35 6.36 -16.44
CA LYS A 22 -5.19 7.50 -17.36
C LYS A 22 -6.47 8.32 -17.53
N GLU A 23 -7.62 7.64 -17.41
CA GLU A 23 -8.95 8.20 -17.54
C GLU A 23 -9.50 8.77 -16.23
N ALA A 24 -9.03 8.21 -15.09
CA ALA A 24 -9.45 8.60 -13.75
C ALA A 24 -8.22 8.78 -12.84
N THR A 25 -7.76 10.01 -12.71
CA THR A 25 -6.65 10.32 -11.82
C THR A 25 -7.13 10.52 -10.38
N ILE A 26 -6.33 10.07 -9.41
CA ILE A 26 -6.62 10.27 -7.99
C ILE A 26 -5.53 11.17 -7.41
N GLU A 27 -5.95 12.20 -6.69
CA GLU A 27 -5.05 13.19 -6.09
C GLU A 27 -5.48 13.50 -4.66
N LEU A 28 -4.52 13.79 -3.80
CA LEU A 28 -4.77 14.46 -2.53
C LEU A 28 -4.63 15.97 -2.75
N TRP A 29 -5.73 16.69 -2.60
CA TRP A 29 -5.73 18.15 -2.61
C TRP A 29 -5.62 18.66 -1.18
N VAL A 30 -4.67 19.54 -0.94
CA VAL A 30 -4.39 20.11 0.38
C VAL A 30 -4.48 21.63 0.33
N ALA A 31 -5.37 22.21 1.12
CA ALA A 31 -5.54 23.64 1.27
C ALA A 31 -6.27 23.95 2.58
N ASP A 32 -6.36 25.23 2.94
CA ASP A 32 -7.23 25.69 4.04
C ASP A 32 -8.66 25.92 3.51
N PHE A 33 -9.35 24.82 3.21
CA PHE A 33 -10.66 24.83 2.59
C PHE A 33 -11.74 25.54 3.42
N GLU A 34 -11.63 25.52 4.73
CA GLU A 34 -12.59 26.12 5.65
C GLU A 34 -12.14 27.50 6.18
N GLN A 35 -11.04 28.06 5.65
CA GLN A 35 -10.47 29.36 6.05
C GLN A 35 -10.22 29.49 7.56
N ARG A 36 -9.75 28.39 8.18
CA ARG A 36 -9.48 28.29 9.62
C ARG A 36 -8.01 28.55 9.97
N GLY A 37 -7.17 28.82 8.99
CA GLY A 37 -5.71 28.93 9.15
C GLY A 37 -5.00 27.56 9.26
N ILE A 38 -5.70 26.45 9.04
CA ILE A 38 -5.17 25.09 9.15
C ILE A 38 -5.48 24.35 7.84
N PRO A 39 -4.45 23.91 7.09
CA PRO A 39 -4.67 23.14 5.89
C PRO A 39 -5.24 21.76 6.21
N SER A 40 -6.16 21.29 5.40
CA SER A 40 -6.77 19.97 5.44
C SER A 40 -6.67 19.30 4.05
N GLY A 41 -6.95 18.01 3.98
CA GLY A 41 -6.80 17.24 2.76
C GLY A 41 -8.10 16.59 2.32
N ILE A 42 -8.39 16.64 1.03
CA ILE A 42 -9.49 15.91 0.40
C ILE A 42 -8.94 15.02 -0.70
N ILE A 43 -9.39 13.76 -0.77
CA ILE A 43 -9.07 12.87 -1.89
C ILE A 43 -10.03 13.20 -3.03
N VAL A 44 -9.47 13.46 -4.20
CA VAL A 44 -10.20 13.86 -5.41
C VAL A 44 -9.95 12.85 -6.51
N GLU A 45 -11.03 12.36 -7.10
CA GLU A 45 -11.00 11.57 -8.33
C GLU A 45 -11.40 12.47 -9.49
N THR A 46 -10.53 12.60 -10.49
CA THR A 46 -10.83 13.41 -11.69
C THR A 46 -11.16 12.50 -12.84
N ILE A 47 -12.41 12.51 -13.27
CA ILE A 47 -12.95 11.70 -14.38
C ILE A 47 -13.30 12.63 -15.54
N ASN A 48 -12.75 12.41 -16.73
CA ASN A 48 -12.98 13.25 -17.91
C ASN A 48 -12.77 14.76 -17.62
N ASN A 49 -11.70 15.11 -16.92
CA ASN A 49 -11.34 16.47 -16.47
C ASN A 49 -12.32 17.10 -15.47
N THR A 50 -13.23 16.34 -14.88
CA THR A 50 -14.14 16.82 -13.84
C THR A 50 -13.73 16.24 -12.51
N PRO A 51 -13.40 17.07 -11.50
CA PRO A 51 -13.01 16.61 -10.18
C PRO A 51 -14.23 16.25 -9.32
N TYR A 52 -14.21 15.08 -8.70
CA TYR A 52 -15.22 14.59 -7.77
C TYR A 52 -14.62 14.28 -6.42
N PRO A 53 -15.32 14.48 -5.31
CA PRO A 53 -14.87 14.01 -4.00
C PRO A 53 -14.89 12.49 -3.97
N PHE A 54 -13.83 11.89 -3.47
CA PHE A 54 -13.70 10.43 -3.34
C PHE A 54 -14.45 9.90 -2.09
N GLU A 55 -14.49 10.72 -1.04
CA GLU A 55 -15.12 10.38 0.23
C GLU A 55 -16.64 10.45 0.15
N GLN A 56 -17.30 9.75 1.06
CA GLN A 56 -18.76 9.83 1.22
C GLN A 56 -19.19 11.13 1.90
N ILE A 57 -20.43 11.55 1.66
CA ILE A 57 -20.97 12.80 2.21
C ILE A 57 -20.85 12.91 3.73
N GLN A 58 -21.01 11.80 4.48
CA GLN A 58 -20.88 11.81 5.93
C GLN A 58 -19.44 12.10 6.41
N GLU A 59 -18.44 11.68 5.63
CA GLU A 59 -17.03 11.92 5.97
C GLU A 59 -16.65 13.35 5.62
N ILE A 60 -17.01 13.77 4.43
CA ILE A 60 -16.76 15.13 3.95
C ILE A 60 -17.46 16.18 4.83
N SER A 61 -18.72 15.96 5.24
CA SER A 61 -19.47 16.90 6.05
C SER A 61 -18.90 17.13 7.46
N ARG A 62 -18.16 16.17 7.97
CA ARG A 62 -17.48 16.33 9.28
C ARG A 62 -16.25 17.22 9.17
N GLU A 63 -15.51 17.09 8.10
CA GLU A 63 -14.26 17.81 7.90
C GLU A 63 -14.47 19.15 7.21
N PHE A 64 -15.43 19.21 6.30
CA PHE A 64 -15.78 20.36 5.48
C PHE A 64 -17.29 20.66 5.53
N PRO A 65 -17.81 21.19 6.66
CA PRO A 65 -19.24 21.47 6.80
C PRO A 65 -19.78 22.46 5.77
N SER A 66 -18.97 23.43 5.34
CA SER A 66 -19.36 24.43 4.35
C SER A 66 -19.63 23.84 2.97
N LEU A 67 -18.95 22.74 2.64
CA LEU A 67 -19.01 22.09 1.34
C LEU A 67 -20.37 21.43 1.06
N VAL A 68 -21.04 20.94 2.10
CA VAL A 68 -22.29 20.19 1.97
C VAL A 68 -23.56 21.02 2.27
N THR A 69 -23.40 22.30 2.53
CA THR A 69 -24.57 23.18 2.80
C THR A 69 -25.49 23.35 1.59
N SER A 70 -24.99 23.11 0.39
CA SER A 70 -25.73 23.22 -0.88
C SER A 70 -26.36 21.91 -1.34
N VAL A 71 -26.15 20.80 -0.60
CA VAL A 71 -26.58 19.45 -1.01
C VAL A 71 -27.70 18.96 -0.09
N GLU A 72 -28.89 18.68 -0.67
CA GLU A 72 -30.08 18.27 0.09
C GLU A 72 -30.22 16.72 0.20
N SER A 73 -29.52 15.96 -0.64
CA SER A 73 -29.67 14.51 -0.68
C SER A 73 -28.38 13.77 -1.08
N TYR A 74 -28.32 12.47 -0.71
CA TYR A 74 -27.25 11.57 -1.16
C TYR A 74 -27.18 11.44 -2.69
N SER A 75 -28.32 11.43 -3.36
CA SER A 75 -28.40 11.33 -4.83
C SER A 75 -27.83 12.57 -5.50
N GLU A 76 -28.07 13.74 -4.94
CA GLU A 76 -27.51 14.99 -5.41
C GLU A 76 -26.00 15.01 -5.23
N TYR A 77 -25.52 14.66 -4.03
CA TYR A 77 -24.08 14.55 -3.75
C TYR A 77 -23.37 13.57 -4.68
N ALA A 78 -23.97 12.42 -4.94
CA ALA A 78 -23.37 11.39 -5.79
C ALA A 78 -23.15 11.84 -7.25
N ASN A 79 -23.86 12.88 -7.68
CA ASN A 79 -23.74 13.45 -9.02
C ASN A 79 -23.00 14.79 -9.04
N ALA A 80 -22.72 15.37 -7.87
CA ALA A 80 -22.10 16.68 -7.77
C ALA A 80 -20.57 16.58 -7.93
N SER A 81 -20.03 17.37 -8.83
CA SER A 81 -18.58 17.61 -8.91
C SER A 81 -18.12 18.54 -7.79
N LEU A 82 -16.81 18.62 -7.56
CA LEU A 82 -16.26 19.63 -6.65
C LEU A 82 -16.57 21.06 -7.09
N ASN A 83 -16.75 21.29 -8.39
CA ASN A 83 -17.14 22.58 -8.92
C ASN A 83 -18.59 22.95 -8.52
N ASP A 84 -19.47 21.95 -8.42
CA ASP A 84 -20.86 22.16 -7.97
C ASP A 84 -20.93 22.38 -6.45
N LEU A 85 -20.13 21.61 -5.69
CA LEU A 85 -20.08 21.68 -4.25
C LEU A 85 -19.35 22.92 -3.73
N TRP A 86 -18.33 23.38 -4.47
CA TRP A 86 -17.47 24.50 -4.10
C TRP A 86 -17.24 25.50 -5.24
N PRO A 87 -18.27 26.23 -5.68
CA PRO A 87 -18.12 27.20 -6.76
C PRO A 87 -17.06 28.28 -6.49
N SER A 88 -16.84 28.65 -5.24
CA SER A 88 -15.84 29.67 -4.86
C SER A 88 -14.39 29.20 -5.11
N TRP A 89 -14.12 27.89 -4.98
CA TRP A 89 -12.78 27.31 -5.19
C TRP A 89 -12.46 27.08 -6.68
N THR A 90 -13.46 27.17 -7.55
CA THR A 90 -13.27 27.06 -8.99
C THR A 90 -12.86 28.37 -9.64
N ASN A 91 -13.04 29.48 -8.94
CA ASN A 91 -12.60 30.80 -9.37
C ASN A 91 -11.09 30.96 -9.19
N ASN A 92 -10.40 31.32 -10.24
CA ASN A 92 -8.94 31.27 -10.50
C ASN A 92 -7.97 31.69 -9.39
N GLN A 93 -8.37 32.42 -8.36
CA GLN A 93 -7.48 32.89 -7.30
C GLN A 93 -7.26 31.85 -6.18
N GLU A 94 -8.28 31.09 -5.82
CA GLU A 94 -8.19 30.10 -4.74
C GLU A 94 -7.59 28.79 -5.21
N GLN A 95 -7.78 28.41 -6.49
CA GLN A 95 -7.15 27.22 -7.08
C GLN A 95 -5.61 27.25 -7.00
N SER A 96 -4.99 28.43 -7.05
CA SER A 96 -3.54 28.56 -6.95
C SER A 96 -2.97 28.22 -5.57
N GLN A 97 -3.83 28.13 -4.54
CA GLN A 97 -3.47 27.79 -3.17
C GLN A 97 -3.57 26.28 -2.89
N ILE A 98 -4.20 25.51 -3.80
CA ILE A 98 -4.35 24.05 -3.64
C ILE A 98 -3.05 23.34 -4.02
N GLN A 99 -2.48 22.64 -3.07
CA GLN A 99 -1.40 21.71 -3.34
C GLN A 99 -1.99 20.37 -3.79
N LYS A 100 -1.75 19.97 -5.02
CA LYS A 100 -2.21 18.70 -5.59
C LYS A 100 -1.08 17.67 -5.55
N LYS A 101 -1.34 16.51 -4.93
CA LYS A 101 -0.39 15.40 -4.82
C LYS A 101 -0.99 14.18 -5.52
N PRO A 102 -0.51 13.81 -6.71
CA PRO A 102 -1.08 12.69 -7.46
C PRO A 102 -0.72 11.35 -6.80
N LEU A 103 -1.68 10.45 -6.77
CA LEU A 103 -1.46 9.04 -6.46
C LEU A 103 -0.90 8.34 -7.71
N GLN A 104 0.36 7.97 -7.67
CA GLN A 104 1.03 7.33 -8.81
C GLN A 104 0.79 5.83 -8.88
N THR A 105 0.78 5.15 -7.74
CA THR A 105 0.58 3.70 -7.65
C THR A 105 0.13 3.28 -6.26
N VAL A 106 -0.62 2.20 -6.21
CA VAL A 106 -0.97 1.49 -4.96
C VAL A 106 -0.25 0.13 -4.86
N MET A 107 0.48 -0.26 -5.91
CA MET A 107 1.24 -1.51 -5.94
C MET A 107 2.46 -1.44 -5.04
N SER A 108 2.72 -2.52 -4.32
CA SER A 108 4.02 -2.76 -3.71
C SER A 108 5.06 -3.02 -4.79
N LYS A 109 6.28 -2.55 -4.60
CA LYS A 109 7.34 -2.57 -5.61
C LYS A 109 8.67 -3.04 -5.07
N ALA A 110 9.49 -3.58 -5.96
CA ALA A 110 10.87 -3.95 -5.70
C ALA A 110 11.81 -3.31 -6.73
N TRP A 111 12.96 -2.86 -6.28
CA TRP A 111 14.04 -2.37 -7.13
C TRP A 111 15.33 -3.06 -6.76
N VAL A 112 15.93 -3.68 -7.76
CA VAL A 112 17.24 -4.33 -7.64
C VAL A 112 18.31 -3.36 -8.09
N SER A 113 19.37 -3.25 -7.32
CA SER A 113 20.52 -2.39 -7.60
C SER A 113 21.25 -2.84 -8.86
N THR A 114 21.71 -1.88 -9.64
CA THR A 114 22.52 -2.07 -10.83
C THR A 114 23.80 -1.22 -10.74
N GLU A 115 24.69 -1.33 -11.69
CA GLU A 115 25.90 -0.48 -11.72
C GLU A 115 25.58 1.03 -11.87
N THR A 116 24.45 1.34 -12.52
CA THR A 116 24.08 2.73 -12.85
C THR A 116 22.87 3.25 -12.08
N GLY A 117 22.32 2.47 -11.12
CA GLY A 117 21.15 2.85 -10.35
C GLY A 117 20.29 1.67 -9.92
N TYR A 118 19.00 1.75 -10.18
CA TYR A 118 18.03 0.71 -9.80
C TYR A 118 17.20 0.28 -11.00
N SER A 119 16.94 -1.04 -11.09
CA SER A 119 15.99 -1.65 -12.03
C SER A 119 14.75 -2.08 -11.27
N GLU A 120 13.58 -1.57 -11.65
CA GLU A 120 12.30 -2.04 -11.11
C GLU A 120 12.05 -3.48 -11.56
N LYS A 121 11.67 -4.33 -10.63
CA LYS A 121 11.29 -5.73 -10.87
C LYS A 121 9.86 -5.95 -10.46
N GLU A 122 9.10 -6.64 -11.30
CA GLU A 122 7.71 -6.97 -11.02
C GLU A 122 7.61 -7.97 -9.87
N LEU A 123 6.72 -7.68 -8.93
CA LEU A 123 6.33 -8.59 -7.87
C LEU A 123 5.10 -9.40 -8.32
N PRO A 124 4.96 -10.67 -7.91
CA PRO A 124 3.78 -11.48 -8.24
C PRO A 124 2.47 -10.78 -7.89
N VAL A 125 1.47 -10.90 -8.77
CA VAL A 125 0.18 -10.21 -8.59
C VAL A 125 -0.56 -10.67 -7.34
N GLU A 126 -0.34 -11.89 -6.91
CA GLU A 126 -0.94 -12.48 -5.72
C GLU A 126 -0.61 -11.69 -4.45
N ILE A 127 0.62 -11.18 -4.34
CA ILE A 127 1.02 -10.38 -3.18
C ILE A 127 0.47 -8.95 -3.22
N GLN A 128 -0.12 -8.53 -4.34
CA GLN A 128 -0.81 -7.26 -4.49
C GLN A 128 -2.26 -7.30 -3.98
N SER A 129 -2.72 -8.42 -3.42
CA SER A 129 -4.09 -8.60 -2.93
C SER A 129 -4.42 -7.79 -1.67
N GLY A 130 -3.42 -7.19 -1.03
CA GLY A 130 -3.60 -6.34 0.16
C GLY A 130 -2.33 -5.59 0.54
N PRO A 131 -2.40 -4.77 1.59
CA PRO A 131 -1.26 -3.98 2.04
C PRO A 131 -0.08 -4.84 2.47
N ILE A 132 1.11 -4.41 2.10
CA ILE A 132 2.37 -4.92 2.66
C ILE A 132 2.93 -3.84 3.57
N ARG A 133 3.24 -4.22 4.81
CA ARG A 133 3.71 -3.30 5.85
C ARG A 133 5.18 -3.44 6.15
N ASP A 134 5.70 -4.67 6.06
CA ASP A 134 7.10 -4.93 6.37
C ASP A 134 7.64 -6.09 5.53
N TRP A 135 8.95 -6.08 5.35
CA TRP A 135 9.72 -7.03 4.58
C TRP A 135 10.85 -7.60 5.40
N HIS A 136 11.08 -8.89 5.27
CA HIS A 136 12.26 -9.54 5.83
C HIS A 136 12.98 -10.33 4.75
N ILE A 137 14.29 -10.17 4.67
CA ILE A 137 15.12 -10.84 3.68
C ILE A 137 16.07 -11.78 4.43
N GLU A 138 15.98 -13.06 4.11
CA GLU A 138 16.84 -14.10 4.66
C GLU A 138 17.61 -14.78 3.54
N ARG A 139 18.89 -15.04 3.78
CA ARG A 139 19.75 -15.73 2.83
C ARG A 139 20.07 -17.10 3.37
N LEU A 140 19.61 -18.13 2.69
CA LEU A 140 19.87 -19.51 3.05
C LEU A 140 20.85 -20.11 2.06
N SER A 141 22.01 -20.49 2.57
CA SER A 141 22.98 -21.30 1.82
C SER A 141 22.65 -22.77 2.06
N LYS A 142 22.07 -23.45 1.05
CA LYS A 142 21.97 -24.93 1.07
C LYS A 142 23.11 -25.49 0.26
N VAL A 143 23.85 -26.41 0.86
CA VAL A 143 24.79 -27.27 0.14
C VAL A 143 23.99 -28.47 -0.36
N ASP A 144 23.65 -28.51 -1.64
CA ASP A 144 23.01 -29.65 -2.29
C ASP A 144 23.96 -30.20 -3.36
N GLN A 145 24.35 -31.48 -3.22
CA GLN A 145 25.19 -32.21 -4.17
C GLN A 145 26.50 -31.53 -4.63
N GLY A 146 27.10 -30.69 -3.79
CA GLY A 146 28.38 -30.03 -4.08
C GLY A 146 28.28 -28.65 -4.70
N ASP A 147 27.11 -28.18 -5.10
CA ASP A 147 26.87 -26.80 -5.51
C ASP A 147 26.28 -25.98 -4.36
N GLN A 148 26.94 -24.87 -4.02
CA GLN A 148 26.39 -23.87 -3.10
C GLN A 148 25.36 -23.03 -3.87
N LEU A 149 24.12 -23.43 -3.84
CA LEU A 149 23.00 -22.61 -4.32
C LEU A 149 22.53 -21.73 -3.16
N GLU A 150 22.93 -20.47 -3.17
CA GLU A 150 22.39 -19.46 -2.26
C GLU A 150 21.02 -19.00 -2.78
N LYS A 151 19.97 -19.27 -2.00
CA LYS A 151 18.63 -18.75 -2.28
C LYS A 151 18.35 -17.56 -1.40
N VAL A 152 17.86 -16.48 -2.00
CA VAL A 152 17.39 -15.31 -1.27
C VAL A 152 15.90 -15.47 -1.05
N HIS A 153 15.51 -15.62 0.21
CA HIS A 153 14.13 -15.71 0.65
C HIS A 153 13.67 -14.33 1.09
N ILE A 154 12.54 -13.89 0.56
CA ILE A 154 11.95 -12.60 0.86
C ILE A 154 10.56 -12.86 1.44
N LEU A 155 10.35 -12.42 2.67
CA LEU A 155 9.09 -12.53 3.35
C LEU A 155 8.44 -11.16 3.42
N SER A 156 7.14 -11.08 3.15
CA SER A 156 6.35 -9.88 3.37
C SER A 156 5.20 -10.17 4.30
N ILE A 157 4.84 -9.20 5.12
CA ILE A 157 3.68 -9.26 5.99
C ILE A 157 2.84 -8.00 5.84
N GLY A 158 1.55 -8.12 6.17
CA GLY A 158 0.66 -6.98 6.01
C GLY A 158 -0.73 -7.20 6.57
N ASN A 159 -1.69 -6.84 5.76
CA ASN A 159 -3.10 -6.67 6.05
C ASN A 159 -3.44 -5.35 6.77
N PHE A 160 -4.70 -4.95 6.66
CA PHE A 160 -5.23 -3.76 7.32
C PHE A 160 -6.71 -3.97 7.68
N ALA A 161 -7.03 -3.93 8.97
CA ALA A 161 -8.39 -4.17 9.47
C ALA A 161 -9.20 -2.88 9.69
N PHE A 162 -8.53 -1.71 9.79
CA PHE A 162 -9.14 -0.44 10.20
C PHE A 162 -9.37 0.51 9.03
N TRP A 163 -9.74 -0.04 7.90
CA TRP A 163 -10.04 0.74 6.73
C TRP A 163 -11.38 1.47 6.90
N ARG A 164 -11.43 2.73 6.51
CA ARG A 164 -12.71 3.44 6.47
C ARG A 164 -13.63 2.74 5.46
N PRO A 165 -14.92 2.49 5.77
CA PRO A 165 -15.84 1.82 4.85
C PRO A 165 -15.93 2.46 3.46
N SER A 166 -15.76 3.79 3.37
CA SER A 166 -15.71 4.53 2.11
C SER A 166 -14.54 4.14 1.22
N LEU A 167 -13.42 3.72 1.80
CA LEU A 167 -12.23 3.29 1.06
C LEU A 167 -12.22 1.79 0.74
N GLY A 168 -13.22 1.03 1.19
CA GLY A 168 -13.38 -0.39 0.93
C GLY A 168 -13.55 -1.25 2.18
N ALA A 169 -13.49 -2.56 2.03
CA ALA A 169 -13.56 -3.52 3.12
C ALA A 169 -12.21 -3.69 3.83
N PRO A 170 -12.20 -4.23 5.06
CA PRO A 170 -10.95 -4.64 5.73
C PRO A 170 -10.13 -5.58 4.84
N GLN A 171 -8.89 -5.22 4.57
CA GLN A 171 -8.01 -5.97 3.69
C GLN A 171 -7.24 -7.02 4.50
N ARG A 172 -7.64 -8.28 4.38
CA ARG A 172 -7.07 -9.42 5.11
C ARG A 172 -6.55 -10.54 4.21
N ALA A 173 -6.44 -10.26 2.91
CA ALA A 173 -6.06 -11.27 1.92
C ALA A 173 -4.55 -11.50 1.81
N ASN A 174 -3.73 -10.67 2.46
CA ASN A 174 -2.27 -10.68 2.34
C ASN A 174 -1.56 -10.76 3.70
N PRO A 175 -1.80 -11.80 4.51
CA PRO A 175 -1.23 -11.88 5.86
C PRO A 175 0.29 -12.04 5.83
N MET A 176 0.79 -12.95 5.00
CA MET A 176 2.20 -13.23 4.81
C MET A 176 2.43 -13.86 3.44
N ASN A 177 3.50 -13.44 2.78
CA ASN A 177 3.97 -14.08 1.56
C ASN A 177 5.43 -14.47 1.68
N HIS A 178 5.79 -15.52 0.98
CA HIS A 178 7.15 -15.98 0.85
C HIS A 178 7.54 -15.99 -0.63
N LEU A 179 8.54 -15.20 -0.97
CA LEU A 179 9.10 -15.12 -2.31
C LEU A 179 10.52 -15.66 -2.31
N ILE A 180 10.93 -16.21 -3.45
CA ILE A 180 12.31 -16.57 -3.74
C ILE A 180 12.76 -15.76 -4.95
N TRP A 181 13.93 -15.15 -4.85
CA TRP A 181 14.58 -14.53 -6.01
C TRP A 181 15.20 -15.58 -6.91
N ASN A 182 14.74 -15.63 -8.14
CA ASN A 182 15.31 -16.45 -9.20
C ASN A 182 16.32 -15.61 -9.99
N GLN A 183 17.61 -15.86 -9.77
CA GLN A 183 18.68 -15.10 -10.41
C GLN A 183 18.76 -15.36 -11.92
N GLN A 184 18.39 -16.55 -12.39
CA GLN A 184 18.47 -16.90 -13.80
C GLN A 184 17.41 -16.16 -14.64
N HIS A 185 16.22 -15.98 -14.09
CA HIS A 185 15.11 -15.29 -14.74
C HIS A 185 14.96 -13.83 -14.29
N GLU A 186 15.79 -13.40 -13.35
CA GLU A 186 15.69 -12.07 -12.70
C GLU A 186 14.27 -11.72 -12.24
N SER A 187 13.59 -12.68 -11.62
CA SER A 187 12.20 -12.59 -11.21
C SER A 187 11.97 -13.10 -9.79
N PHE A 188 10.86 -12.67 -9.19
CA PHE A 188 10.39 -13.19 -7.92
C PHE A 188 9.38 -14.31 -8.14
N GLU A 189 9.57 -15.43 -7.46
CA GLU A 189 8.69 -16.58 -7.48
C GLU A 189 7.97 -16.70 -6.14
N LEU A 190 6.65 -16.84 -6.16
CA LEU A 190 5.85 -17.05 -4.97
C LEU A 190 5.92 -18.50 -4.52
N VAL A 191 6.30 -18.72 -3.26
CA VAL A 191 6.27 -20.06 -2.63
C VAL A 191 4.89 -20.26 -2.02
N ALA A 192 4.25 -21.36 -2.39
CA ALA A 192 2.92 -21.68 -1.86
C ALA A 192 2.96 -21.85 -0.32
N PRO A 193 1.93 -21.40 0.42
CA PRO A 193 1.87 -21.57 1.87
C PRO A 193 1.98 -23.03 2.32
N SER A 194 1.48 -23.97 1.53
CA SER A 194 1.62 -25.41 1.77
C SER A 194 3.06 -25.92 1.72
N GLU A 195 3.91 -25.25 0.95
CA GLU A 195 5.33 -25.60 0.80
C GLU A 195 6.20 -24.88 1.84
N SER A 196 5.90 -23.61 2.10
CA SER A 196 6.64 -22.81 3.08
C SER A 196 6.29 -23.15 4.52
N GLY A 197 5.09 -23.72 4.78
CA GLY A 197 4.55 -23.91 6.12
C GLY A 197 4.17 -22.59 6.84
N LEU A 198 4.32 -21.45 6.18
CA LEU A 198 4.04 -20.14 6.75
C LEU A 198 2.58 -19.76 6.52
N ILE A 199 1.71 -20.25 7.41
CA ILE A 199 0.27 -19.99 7.37
C ILE A 199 -0.09 -19.08 8.53
N LEU A 200 -0.37 -17.82 8.22
CA LEU A 200 -0.77 -16.80 9.19
C LEU A 200 -2.16 -16.26 8.89
N GLN A 201 -2.87 -15.87 9.96
CA GLN A 201 -4.13 -15.14 9.85
C GLN A 201 -4.08 -13.94 10.79
N GLY A 202 -4.45 -12.77 10.29
CA GLY A 202 -4.49 -11.56 11.10
C GLY A 202 -3.96 -10.32 10.39
N VAL A 203 -3.67 -9.31 11.18
CA VAL A 203 -3.05 -8.04 10.78
C VAL A 203 -1.69 -7.95 11.43
N PHE A 204 -0.67 -7.79 10.61
CA PHE A 204 0.72 -7.84 11.05
C PHE A 204 1.42 -6.52 10.74
N PHE A 205 2.37 -6.13 11.62
CA PHE A 205 3.06 -4.85 11.51
C PHE A 205 4.54 -4.97 11.19
N ASN A 206 5.21 -5.95 11.78
CA ASN A 206 6.65 -6.10 11.65
C ASN A 206 7.06 -7.57 11.69
N ILE A 207 8.20 -7.86 11.05
CA ILE A 207 8.83 -9.17 11.04
C ILE A 207 10.32 -8.99 11.28
N HIS A 208 10.87 -9.74 12.23
CA HIS A 208 12.29 -9.69 12.58
C HIS A 208 12.88 -11.08 12.76
N SER A 209 14.12 -11.25 12.31
CA SER A 209 14.91 -12.43 12.64
C SER A 209 15.53 -12.27 14.01
N ILE A 210 15.38 -13.28 14.84
CA ILE A 210 15.99 -13.36 16.17
C ILE A 210 16.68 -14.71 16.35
N SER A 211 17.77 -14.75 17.12
CA SER A 211 18.44 -16.01 17.48
C SER A 211 18.03 -16.46 18.87
N ILE A 212 17.47 -17.67 18.98
CA ILE A 212 17.15 -18.29 20.26
C ILE A 212 18.01 -19.55 20.42
N LYS A 213 18.90 -19.56 21.40
CA LYS A 213 19.83 -20.66 21.64
C LYS A 213 20.61 -21.08 20.38
N GLY A 214 21.00 -20.10 19.57
CA GLY A 214 21.77 -20.32 18.34
C GLY A 214 20.94 -20.76 17.13
N SER A 215 19.62 -20.92 17.25
CA SER A 215 18.74 -21.23 16.13
C SER A 215 18.01 -19.97 15.63
N PRO A 216 17.90 -19.76 14.31
CA PRO A 216 17.16 -18.63 13.76
C PRO A 216 15.65 -18.79 13.94
N HIS A 217 15.01 -17.71 14.29
CA HIS A 217 13.57 -17.62 14.44
C HIS A 217 13.06 -16.31 13.84
N LEU A 218 11.83 -16.32 13.35
CA LEU A 218 11.10 -15.13 12.94
C LEU A 218 10.11 -14.72 14.02
N LEU A 219 10.28 -13.50 14.52
CA LEU A 219 9.31 -12.86 15.42
C LEU A 219 8.40 -11.97 14.60
N ILE A 220 7.10 -12.26 14.62
CA ILE A 220 6.09 -11.55 13.85
C ILE A 220 5.15 -10.83 14.80
N GLY A 221 5.15 -9.49 14.71
CA GLY A 221 4.31 -8.62 15.52
C GLY A 221 2.91 -8.48 14.94
N THR A 222 1.88 -8.65 15.77
CA THR A 222 0.47 -8.53 15.40
C THR A 222 -0.15 -7.26 15.96
N HIS A 223 -1.21 -6.76 15.31
CA HIS A 223 -1.99 -5.65 15.84
C HIS A 223 -2.86 -6.07 17.03
N GLU A 224 -3.46 -7.25 16.92
CA GLU A 224 -4.34 -7.81 17.95
C GLU A 224 -3.83 -9.18 18.36
N GLY A 225 -3.62 -9.37 19.66
CA GLY A 225 -3.25 -10.67 20.20
C GLY A 225 -1.75 -10.86 20.43
N GLN A 226 -1.32 -12.11 20.43
CA GLN A 226 0.05 -12.49 20.75
C GLN A 226 0.93 -12.47 19.49
N SER A 227 2.14 -11.93 19.62
CA SER A 227 3.17 -12.08 18.59
C SER A 227 3.48 -13.54 18.33
N THR A 228 3.75 -13.88 17.10
CA THR A 228 4.02 -15.26 16.68
C THR A 228 5.51 -15.48 16.50
N LEU A 229 5.99 -16.61 16.98
CA LEU A 229 7.36 -17.03 16.82
C LEU A 229 7.44 -18.27 15.94
N TYR A 230 8.11 -18.16 14.80
CA TYR A 230 8.40 -19.27 13.90
C TYR A 230 9.87 -19.66 14.01
N LYS A 231 10.12 -20.96 14.09
CA LYS A 231 11.47 -21.47 13.89
C LYS A 231 11.73 -21.59 12.40
N TRP A 232 12.77 -20.92 11.95
CA TRP A 232 13.22 -21.03 10.57
C TRP A 232 14.16 -22.24 10.44
N ASN A 233 13.79 -23.23 9.63
CA ASN A 233 14.56 -24.47 9.44
C ASN A 233 15.25 -24.50 8.07
#